data_48170ee0c757506b97e8f8b5a432f906
#
_entry.id   48170ee0c757506b97e8f8b5a432f906
#
_cell.length_a   1.000
_cell.length_b   1.000
_cell.length_c   1.000
_cell.angle_alpha   90.00
_cell.angle_beta   90.00
_cell.angle_gamma   90.00
#
_symmetry.space_group_name_H-M   'P 1'
#
loop_
_entity.id
_entity.type
_entity.pdbx_description
1 polymer ?
#
loop_
_entity_poly.entity_id
_entity_poly.type
_entity_poly.pdbx_seq_one_letter_code
_entity_poly.pdbx_strand_id
1 'polypeptide(L)'
;MTSHDVLLDALGDRTRRAILERLRAGPQPVVEIARGLPVGRPAVSQHLKVLKEAGLVAAQAVGTRRVYQVNPDRLRELEDYVRSFWSAALTRYQRAARRQAETSRTRTTRTRGEPDAR
;
A
#
# COMPACT_ATOMS: atom_id res chain seq x y z
N MET A 1 9.14 -0.88 -18.67
CA MET A 1 8.56 -1.05 -17.33
C MET A 1 7.53 0.03 -17.07
N THR A 2 6.39 -0.35 -16.53
CA THR A 2 5.38 0.61 -16.12
C THR A 2 5.81 1.30 -14.83
N SER A 3 5.13 2.39 -14.49
CA SER A 3 5.33 3.10 -13.23
C SER A 3 5.13 2.16 -12.04
N HIS A 4 4.13 1.27 -12.12
CA HIS A 4 3.83 0.31 -11.06
C HIS A 4 4.96 -0.71 -10.90
N ASP A 5 5.56 -1.16 -11.99
CA ASP A 5 6.66 -2.11 -11.95
C ASP A 5 7.88 -1.51 -11.24
N VAL A 6 8.18 -0.24 -11.51
CA VAL A 6 9.29 0.46 -10.86
C VAL A 6 9.05 0.55 -9.35
N LEU A 7 7.83 0.88 -8.94
CA LEU A 7 7.47 0.99 -7.53
C LEU A 7 7.54 -0.38 -6.84
N LEU A 8 7.00 -1.41 -7.47
CA LEU A 8 6.99 -2.75 -6.91
C LEU A 8 8.41 -3.33 -6.80
N ASP A 9 9.24 -3.10 -7.81
CA ASP A 9 10.64 -3.53 -7.76
C ASP A 9 11.39 -2.86 -6.61
N ALA A 10 11.18 -1.57 -6.42
CA ALA A 10 11.83 -0.85 -5.32
C ALA A 10 11.41 -1.41 -3.96
N LEU A 11 10.14 -1.82 -3.83
CA LEU A 11 9.59 -2.39 -2.59
C LEU A 11 9.88 -3.89 -2.46
N GLY A 12 10.47 -4.51 -3.46
CA GLY A 12 10.79 -5.94 -3.44
C GLY A 12 11.94 -6.31 -2.51
N ASP A 13 12.68 -5.34 -2.01
CA ASP A 13 13.82 -5.56 -1.13
C ASP A 13 13.44 -5.27 0.33
N ARG A 14 13.81 -6.20 1.21
CA ARG A 14 13.48 -6.10 2.63
C ARG A 14 14.07 -4.86 3.28
N THR A 15 15.31 -4.55 2.97
CA THR A 15 16.00 -3.40 3.56
C THR A 15 15.37 -2.10 3.09
N ARG A 16 15.00 -2.01 1.82
CA ARG A 16 14.31 -0.82 1.30
C ARG A 16 12.96 -0.61 1.99
N ARG A 17 12.21 -1.69 2.24
CA ARG A 17 10.96 -1.58 3.00
C ARG A 17 11.23 -1.10 4.43
N ALA A 18 12.27 -1.62 5.07
CA ALA A 18 12.65 -1.19 6.42
C ALA A 18 13.01 0.30 6.47
N ILE A 19 13.69 0.79 5.43
CA ILE A 19 14.00 2.22 5.33
C ILE A 19 12.72 3.05 5.27
N LEU A 20 11.77 2.66 4.42
CA LEU A 20 10.49 3.36 4.34
C LEU A 20 9.74 3.34 5.66
N GLU A 21 9.78 2.22 6.36
CA GLU A 21 9.16 2.11 7.69
C GLU A 21 9.78 3.09 8.69
N ARG A 22 11.10 3.24 8.64
CA ARG A 22 11.78 4.21 9.50
C ARG A 22 11.36 5.65 9.17
N LEU A 23 11.10 5.94 7.93
CA LEU A 23 10.70 7.27 7.49
C LEU A 23 9.23 7.61 7.80
N ARG A 24 8.44 6.66 8.32
CA ARG A 24 7.07 6.93 8.77
C ARG A 24 7.03 8.03 9.83
N ALA A 25 8.04 8.06 10.68
CA ALA A 25 8.10 9.03 11.78
C ALA A 25 8.40 10.45 11.29
N GLY A 26 8.83 10.59 10.06
CA GLY A 26 9.17 11.89 9.48
C GLY A 26 10.51 11.87 8.78
N PRO A 27 10.93 13.02 8.24
CA PRO A 27 12.20 13.13 7.54
C PRO A 27 13.39 12.80 8.43
N GLN A 28 14.39 12.10 7.89
CA GLN A 28 15.58 11.69 8.65
C GLN A 28 16.83 11.74 7.76
N PRO A 29 18.00 12.07 8.32
CA PRO A 29 19.26 11.97 7.61
C PRO A 29 19.73 10.50 7.56
N VAL A 30 20.64 10.20 6.63
CA VAL A 30 21.16 8.83 6.41
C VAL A 30 21.66 8.20 7.72
N VAL A 31 22.37 8.97 8.53
CA VAL A 31 22.97 8.45 9.77
C VAL A 31 21.89 7.95 10.73
N GLU A 32 20.77 8.64 10.82
CA GLU A 32 19.66 8.21 11.67
C GLU A 32 18.94 6.99 11.10
N ILE A 33 18.75 6.96 9.79
CA ILE A 33 18.12 5.81 9.12
C ILE A 33 18.98 4.56 9.36
N ALA A 34 20.28 4.65 9.15
CA ALA A 34 21.20 3.52 9.27
C ALA A 34 21.29 3.00 10.70
N ARG A 35 21.09 3.86 11.69
CA ARG A 35 21.27 3.50 13.08
C ARG A 35 20.39 2.35 13.54
N GLY A 36 19.21 2.20 12.97
CA GLY A 36 18.28 1.15 13.33
C GLY A 36 18.28 -0.06 12.40
N LEU A 37 19.22 -0.14 11.46
CA LEU A 37 19.22 -1.20 10.46
C LEU A 37 20.47 -2.07 10.59
N PRO A 38 20.37 -3.37 10.22
CA PRO A 38 21.50 -4.31 10.32
C PRO A 38 22.49 -4.17 9.16
N VAL A 39 22.50 -3.03 8.46
CA VAL A 39 23.40 -2.75 7.35
C VAL A 39 24.08 -1.40 7.59
N GLY A 40 25.26 -1.22 6.95
CA GLY A 40 26.01 0.03 7.12
C GLY A 40 25.50 1.16 6.26
N ARG A 41 26.03 2.38 6.54
CA ARG A 41 25.66 3.58 5.80
C ARG A 41 25.81 3.47 4.27
N PRO A 42 26.90 2.86 3.76
CA PRO A 42 27.01 2.74 2.29
C PRO A 42 25.86 1.95 1.67
N ALA A 43 25.42 0.87 2.30
CA ALA A 43 24.30 0.07 1.83
C ALA A 43 23.00 0.86 1.92
N VAL A 44 22.78 1.57 3.03
CA VAL A 44 21.60 2.43 3.20
C VAL A 44 21.56 3.50 2.11
N SER A 45 22.70 4.13 1.81
CA SER A 45 22.78 5.16 0.76
C SER A 45 22.41 4.58 -0.61
N GLN A 46 22.84 3.34 -0.93
CA GLN A 46 22.49 2.69 -2.18
C GLN A 46 21.00 2.39 -2.24
N HIS A 47 20.41 1.90 -1.17
CA HIS A 47 18.98 1.63 -1.11
C HIS A 47 18.16 2.91 -1.22
N LEU A 48 18.61 3.98 -0.59
CA LEU A 48 17.95 5.30 -0.71
C LEU A 48 18.03 5.83 -2.14
N LYS A 49 19.13 5.58 -2.84
CA LYS A 49 19.25 5.97 -4.24
C LYS A 49 18.20 5.26 -5.10
N VAL A 50 18.02 3.97 -4.91
CA VAL A 50 17.01 3.19 -5.62
C VAL A 50 15.60 3.71 -5.32
N LEU A 51 15.30 3.95 -4.04
CA LEU A 51 14.01 4.49 -3.62
C LEU A 51 13.75 5.88 -4.20
N LYS A 52 14.78 6.71 -4.26
CA LYS A 52 14.69 8.06 -4.82
C LYS A 52 14.45 8.00 -6.34
N GLU A 53 15.17 7.13 -7.04
CA GLU A 53 14.97 6.95 -8.48
C GLU A 53 13.57 6.44 -8.80
N ALA A 54 13.00 5.62 -7.94
CA ALA A 54 11.62 5.15 -8.07
C ALA A 54 10.59 6.23 -7.66
N GLY A 55 11.06 7.33 -7.08
CA GLY A 55 10.19 8.42 -6.64
C GLY A 55 9.51 8.20 -5.29
N LEU A 56 9.87 7.12 -4.58
CA LEU A 56 9.25 6.80 -3.28
C LEU A 56 9.77 7.66 -2.14
N VAL A 57 10.98 8.17 -2.26
CA VAL A 57 11.55 9.11 -1.30
C VAL A 57 12.07 10.34 -2.02
N ALA A 58 12.10 11.45 -1.32
CA ALA A 58 12.70 12.70 -1.78
C ALA A 58 13.79 13.09 -0.81
N ALA A 59 14.83 13.75 -1.32
CA ALA A 59 15.92 14.27 -0.51
C ALA A 59 15.85 15.77 -0.50
N GLN A 60 16.13 16.37 0.66
CA GLN A 60 16.12 17.81 0.85
C GLN A 60 17.32 18.21 1.67
N ALA A 61 17.98 19.30 1.28
CA ALA A 61 19.07 19.86 2.07
C ALA A 61 18.49 20.66 3.23
N VAL A 62 18.93 20.35 4.44
CA VAL A 62 18.56 21.07 5.66
C VAL A 62 19.87 21.43 6.37
N GLY A 63 20.31 22.68 6.24
CA GLY A 63 21.61 23.09 6.70
C GLY A 63 22.70 22.35 5.92
N THR A 64 23.61 21.67 6.62
CA THR A 64 24.67 20.87 6.01
C THR A 64 24.29 19.41 5.84
N ARG A 65 23.05 19.05 6.17
CA ARG A 65 22.57 17.68 6.12
C ARG A 65 21.63 17.45 4.95
N ARG A 66 21.63 16.22 4.44
CA ARG A 66 20.66 15.76 3.47
C ARG A 66 19.64 14.90 4.22
N VAL A 67 18.39 15.29 4.14
CA VAL A 67 17.29 14.64 4.85
C VAL A 67 16.40 13.96 3.84
N TYR A 68 16.00 12.74 4.13
CA TYR A 68 15.13 11.94 3.27
C TYR A 68 13.73 11.82 3.87
N GLN A 69 12.73 11.86 3.01
CA GLN A 69 11.33 11.71 3.43
C GLN A 69 10.57 10.91 2.39
N VAL A 70 9.49 10.28 2.82
CA VAL A 70 8.60 9.54 1.94
C VAL A 70 7.86 10.52 1.03
N ASN A 71 7.68 10.14 -0.23
CA ASN A 71 6.87 10.90 -1.19
C ASN A 71 5.46 10.30 -1.21
N PRO A 72 4.48 10.96 -0.59
CA PRO A 72 3.14 10.40 -0.50
C PRO A 72 2.43 10.26 -1.85
N ASP A 73 2.77 11.09 -2.83
CA ASP A 73 2.13 11.02 -4.14
C ASP A 73 2.44 9.71 -4.86
N ARG A 74 3.69 9.26 -4.77
CA ARG A 74 4.09 7.98 -5.37
C ARG A 74 3.47 6.80 -4.63
N LEU A 75 3.36 6.90 -3.31
CA LEU A 75 2.68 5.86 -2.53
C LEU A 75 1.21 5.79 -2.90
N ARG A 76 0.59 6.92 -3.20
CA ARG A 76 -0.81 6.96 -3.64
C ARG A 76 -0.99 6.24 -4.97
N GLU A 77 -0.06 6.39 -5.91
CA GLU A 77 -0.09 5.63 -7.17
C GLU A 77 -0.07 4.13 -6.93
N LEU A 78 0.77 3.70 -5.99
CA LEU A 78 0.85 2.29 -5.63
C LEU A 78 -0.45 1.83 -4.95
N GLU A 79 -0.98 2.64 -4.06
CA GLU A 79 -2.26 2.38 -3.41
C GLU A 79 -3.38 2.23 -4.44
N ASP A 80 -3.44 3.11 -5.41
CA ASP A 80 -4.46 3.07 -6.47
C ASP A 80 -4.34 1.79 -7.30
N TYR A 81 -3.11 1.38 -7.60
CA TYR A 81 -2.86 0.14 -8.32
C TYR A 81 -3.38 -1.07 -7.54
N VAL A 82 -3.04 -1.17 -6.26
CA VAL A 82 -3.50 -2.25 -5.38
C VAL A 82 -5.01 -2.19 -5.24
N ARG A 83 -5.56 -0.99 -5.09
CA ARG A 83 -7.01 -0.79 -4.95
C ARG A 83 -7.77 -1.26 -6.18
N SER A 84 -7.18 -1.19 -7.38
CA SER A 84 -7.84 -1.66 -8.59
C SER A 84 -8.20 -3.14 -8.50
N PHE A 85 -7.36 -3.95 -7.88
CA PHE A 85 -7.65 -5.36 -7.64
C PHE A 85 -8.70 -5.55 -6.55
N TRP A 86 -8.59 -4.78 -5.47
CA TRP A 86 -9.55 -4.80 -4.37
C TRP A 86 -10.95 -4.43 -4.84
N SER A 87 -11.08 -3.38 -5.62
CA SER A 87 -12.38 -2.90 -6.10
C SER A 87 -13.09 -3.96 -6.91
N ALA A 88 -12.37 -4.65 -7.80
CA ALA A 88 -12.94 -5.73 -8.59
C ALA A 88 -13.39 -6.89 -7.71
N ALA A 89 -12.55 -7.30 -6.76
CA ALA A 89 -12.85 -8.39 -5.86
C ALA A 89 -14.04 -8.06 -4.95
N LEU A 90 -14.06 -6.87 -4.39
CA LEU A 90 -15.14 -6.41 -3.51
C LEU A 90 -16.46 -6.31 -4.26
N THR A 91 -16.43 -5.81 -5.49
CA THR A 91 -17.65 -5.71 -6.30
C THR A 91 -18.26 -7.09 -6.55
N ARG A 92 -17.41 -8.07 -6.89
CA ARG A 92 -17.88 -9.43 -7.06
C ARG A 92 -18.46 -10.02 -5.77
N TYR A 93 -17.77 -9.79 -4.67
CA TYR A 93 -18.22 -10.27 -3.36
C TYR A 93 -19.56 -9.64 -2.97
N GLN A 94 -19.68 -8.33 -3.16
CA GLN A 94 -20.92 -7.62 -2.85
C GLN A 94 -22.09 -8.10 -3.69
N ARG A 95 -21.86 -8.35 -4.97
CA ARG A 95 -22.89 -8.88 -5.86
C ARG A 95 -23.34 -10.27 -5.42
N ALA A 96 -22.40 -11.13 -5.05
CA ALA A 96 -22.72 -12.48 -4.58
C ALA A 96 -23.50 -12.42 -3.27
N ALA A 97 -23.07 -11.58 -2.33
CA ALA A 97 -23.76 -11.40 -1.05
C ALA A 97 -25.17 -10.85 -1.25
N ARG A 98 -25.31 -9.89 -2.19
CA ARG A 98 -26.61 -9.30 -2.49
C ARG A 98 -27.55 -10.33 -3.11
N ARG A 99 -27.04 -11.17 -4.01
CA ARG A 99 -27.85 -12.25 -4.60
C ARG A 99 -28.30 -13.24 -3.55
N GLN A 100 -27.43 -13.62 -2.63
CA GLN A 100 -27.80 -14.51 -1.52
C GLN A 100 -28.85 -13.89 -0.62
N ALA A 101 -28.72 -12.62 -0.32
CA ALA A 101 -29.69 -11.90 0.51
C ALA A 101 -31.07 -11.85 -0.19
N GLU A 102 -31.09 -11.60 -1.49
CA GLU A 102 -32.33 -11.60 -2.26
C GLU A 102 -32.97 -12.97 -2.30
N THR A 103 -32.17 -14.02 -2.51
CA THR A 103 -32.67 -15.39 -2.50
C THR A 103 -33.26 -15.74 -1.14
N SER A 104 -32.57 -15.40 -0.06
CA SER A 104 -33.05 -15.63 1.29
C SER A 104 -34.32 -14.86 1.58
N ARG A 105 -34.39 -13.62 1.11
CA ARG A 105 -35.57 -12.78 1.28
C ARG A 105 -36.77 -13.32 0.54
N THR A 106 -36.57 -13.74 -0.70
CA THR A 106 -37.63 -14.36 -1.49
C THR A 106 -38.13 -15.66 -0.84
N ARG A 107 -37.22 -16.46 -0.31
CA ARG A 107 -37.58 -17.67 0.39
C ARG A 107 -38.39 -17.40 1.64
N THR A 108 -37.99 -16.40 2.42
CA THR A 108 -38.71 -16.00 3.63
C THR A 108 -40.09 -15.44 3.29
N THR A 109 -40.20 -14.64 2.25
CA THR A 109 -41.45 -14.07 1.81
C THR A 109 -42.39 -15.16 1.34
N ARG A 110 -41.87 -16.17 0.61
CA ARG A 110 -42.66 -17.29 0.16
C ARG A 110 -43.21 -18.10 1.34
N THR A 111 -42.38 -18.31 2.36
CA THR A 111 -42.80 -19.06 3.55
C THR A 111 -43.87 -18.30 4.33
N ARG A 112 -43.72 -16.97 4.41
CA ARG A 112 -44.73 -16.12 5.08
C ARG A 112 -46.00 -15.99 4.25
N GLY A 113 -45.84 -16.05 2.93
CA GLY A 113 -46.94 -15.90 2.02
C GLY A 113 -47.78 -17.18 1.90
N GLU A 114 -47.28 -18.29 2.40
CA GLU A 114 -48.14 -19.47 2.51
C GLU A 114 -49.24 -19.13 3.49
N PRO A 115 -50.43 -18.91 3.02
CA PRO A 115 -51.50 -18.66 3.95
C PRO A 115 -51.66 -19.85 4.83
N ASP A 116 -51.81 -19.63 6.06
CA ASP A 116 -52.32 -20.65 6.93
C ASP A 116 -53.54 -21.22 6.23
N ALA A 117 -53.38 -22.37 5.70
CA ALA A 117 -54.46 -23.04 5.01
C ALA A 117 -55.51 -23.49 6.03
N ARG A 118 -56.28 -22.54 6.48
CA ARG A 118 -57.30 -22.82 7.51
C ARG A 118 -58.55 -22.10 7.26
#